data_f326fa71abf2fc8e32e6e32a930a41d9
#
_entry.id   f326fa71abf2fc8e32e6e32a930a41d9
#
_cell.length_a   1.000
_cell.length_b   1.000
_cell.length_c   1.000
_cell.angle_alpha   90.00
_cell.angle_beta   90.00
_cell.angle_gamma   90.00
#
_symmetry.space_group_name_H-M   'P 1'
#
loop_
_entity.id
_entity.type
_entity.pdbx_description
1 polymer ?
#
loop_
_entity_poly.entity_id
_entity_poly.type
_entity_poly.pdbx_seq_one_letter_code
_entity_poly.pdbx_strand_id
1 'polypeptide(L)'
;MCSSDLQDTQKIANTDPDGWVLADPSGNRLNMPVIYFAYDSDLLVPSETFKLDKIAAYMEKNPSLAIIIEGHCDQRGTDEYNRALGERRANAIRAYLTTRNVADKRMRTVSYGKDKPALTGAGETNWRQNRRGVPIPMVMPNR
;
A
#
# COMPACT_ATOMS: atom_id res chain seq x y z
N MET A 1 17.19 11.12 -3.41
CA MET A 1 16.03 10.87 -2.57
C MET A 1 15.51 9.44 -2.61
N CYS A 2 15.84 8.71 -3.66
CA CYS A 2 15.50 7.29 -3.72
C CYS A 2 16.08 6.49 -2.55
N SER A 3 17.29 6.87 -2.09
CA SER A 3 17.91 6.19 -0.96
C SER A 3 17.12 6.39 0.33
N SER A 4 16.45 7.54 0.48
CA SER A 4 15.63 7.81 1.66
C SER A 4 14.42 6.89 1.72
N ASP A 5 13.71 6.73 0.59
CA ASP A 5 12.55 5.84 0.53
C ASP A 5 12.95 4.38 0.74
N LEU A 6 14.07 3.99 0.17
CA LEU A 6 14.58 2.64 0.33
C LEU A 6 14.97 2.38 1.79
N GLN A 7 15.60 3.36 2.44
CA GLN A 7 15.94 3.25 3.86
C GLN A 7 14.71 3.13 4.74
N ASP A 8 13.66 3.90 4.43
CA ASP A 8 12.40 3.81 5.19
C ASP A 8 11.76 2.43 5.06
N THR A 9 11.78 1.86 3.85
CA THR A 9 11.23 0.53 3.64
C THR A 9 12.06 -0.52 4.37
N GLN A 10 13.38 -0.41 4.32
CA GLN A 10 14.27 -1.30 5.07
C GLN A 10 14.09 -1.13 6.57
N LYS A 11 13.87 0.10 7.01
CA LYS A 11 13.64 0.39 8.41
C LYS A 11 12.36 -0.29 8.91
N ILE A 12 11.30 -0.24 8.10
CA ILE A 12 10.06 -0.95 8.43
C ILE A 12 10.33 -2.44 8.57
N ALA A 13 11.05 -3.03 7.62
CA ALA A 13 11.36 -4.44 7.64
C ALA A 13 12.21 -4.82 8.86
N ASN A 14 13.19 -3.97 9.20
CA ASN A 14 14.11 -4.25 10.29
C ASN A 14 13.47 -4.07 11.67
N THR A 15 12.45 -3.23 11.77
CA THR A 15 11.78 -2.94 13.04
C THR A 15 10.45 -3.66 13.21
N ASP A 16 10.08 -4.51 12.25
CA ASP A 16 8.83 -5.23 12.30
C ASP A 16 8.84 -6.22 13.47
N PRO A 17 7.91 -6.07 14.45
CA PRO A 17 7.90 -6.93 15.63
C PRO A 17 7.59 -8.40 15.31
N ASP A 18 6.98 -8.67 14.17
CA ASP A 18 6.66 -10.04 13.75
C ASP A 18 7.74 -10.64 12.85
N GLY A 19 8.79 -9.88 12.58
CA GLY A 19 9.92 -10.38 11.79
C GLY A 19 9.67 -10.45 10.30
N TRP A 20 8.71 -9.67 9.77
CA TRP A 20 8.47 -9.61 8.33
C TRP A 20 9.67 -8.98 7.62
N VAL A 21 10.02 -9.55 6.48
CA VAL A 21 11.09 -9.00 5.63
C VAL A 21 10.55 -8.73 4.24
N LEU A 22 11.21 -7.84 3.51
CA LEU A 22 10.80 -7.54 2.13
C LEU A 22 10.88 -8.81 1.29
N ALA A 23 9.80 -9.09 0.56
CA ALA A 23 9.78 -10.24 -0.33
C ALA A 23 10.74 -10.06 -1.50
N ASP A 24 10.95 -8.81 -1.92
CA ASP A 24 11.87 -8.49 -3.00
C ASP A 24 12.71 -7.27 -2.60
N PRO A 25 13.88 -7.50 -1.98
CA PRO A 25 14.77 -6.39 -1.60
C PRO A 25 15.25 -5.54 -2.76
N SER A 26 15.22 -6.06 -4.00
CA SER A 26 15.63 -5.29 -5.17
C SER A 26 14.64 -4.22 -5.56
N GLY A 27 13.44 -4.24 -4.99
CA GLY A 27 12.43 -3.22 -5.21
C GLY A 27 11.47 -3.48 -6.35
N ASN A 28 11.51 -4.66 -6.95
CA ASN A 28 10.61 -5.00 -8.06
C ASN A 28 9.18 -5.33 -7.61
N ARG A 29 8.95 -5.40 -6.32
CA ARG A 29 7.62 -5.58 -5.71
C ARG A 29 6.80 -6.75 -6.23
N LEU A 30 7.43 -7.73 -6.84
CA LEU A 30 6.77 -8.91 -7.36
C LEU A 30 5.54 -8.58 -8.23
N ASN A 31 5.58 -7.44 -8.91
CA ASN A 31 4.50 -6.97 -9.79
C ASN A 31 3.15 -6.75 -9.11
N MET A 32 3.14 -6.43 -7.83
CA MET A 32 1.89 -6.07 -7.17
C MET A 32 1.42 -4.71 -7.67
N PRO A 33 0.17 -4.63 -8.17
CA PRO A 33 -0.33 -3.39 -8.75
C PRO A 33 -0.62 -2.32 -7.71
N VAL A 34 -0.51 -1.06 -8.12
CA VAL A 34 -0.89 0.09 -7.32
C VAL A 34 -2.37 0.37 -7.53
N ILE A 35 -3.08 0.66 -6.45
CA ILE A 35 -4.52 0.93 -6.46
C ILE A 35 -4.73 2.44 -6.41
N TYR A 36 -5.52 2.99 -7.33
CA TYR A 36 -5.76 4.42 -7.41
C TYR A 36 -7.15 4.80 -6.92
N PHE A 37 -7.26 6.03 -6.42
CA PHE A 37 -8.50 6.56 -5.84
C PHE A 37 -8.86 7.89 -6.45
N ALA A 38 -10.16 8.19 -6.47
CA ALA A 38 -10.65 9.49 -6.86
C ALA A 38 -10.34 10.54 -5.79
N TYR A 39 -10.45 11.81 -6.15
CA TYR A 39 -10.22 12.90 -5.21
C TYR A 39 -11.14 12.76 -3.98
N ASP A 40 -10.56 12.97 -2.83
CA ASP A 40 -11.26 12.96 -1.53
C ASP A 40 -12.12 11.71 -1.32
N SER A 41 -11.68 10.57 -1.86
CA SER A 41 -12.45 9.34 -1.80
C SER A 41 -11.59 8.17 -1.37
N ASP A 42 -12.19 7.28 -0.59
CA ASP A 42 -11.62 5.98 -0.24
C ASP A 42 -12.40 4.83 -0.84
N LEU A 43 -13.27 5.13 -1.82
CA LEU A 43 -14.06 4.10 -2.48
C LEU A 43 -13.24 3.35 -3.52
N LEU A 44 -13.40 2.03 -3.53
CA LEU A 44 -12.76 1.16 -4.51
C LEU A 44 -13.70 1.01 -5.71
N VAL A 45 -13.24 1.47 -6.87
CA VAL A 45 -14.02 1.34 -8.10
C VAL A 45 -13.72 0.00 -8.78
N PRO A 46 -14.64 -0.52 -9.62
CA PRO A 46 -14.48 -1.87 -10.19
C PRO A 46 -13.17 -2.10 -10.94
N SER A 47 -12.66 -1.10 -11.66
CA SER A 47 -11.39 -1.25 -12.37
C SER A 47 -10.22 -1.45 -11.42
N GLU A 48 -10.32 -0.95 -10.19
CA GLU A 48 -9.27 -1.12 -9.19
C GLU A 48 -9.46 -2.39 -8.36
N THR A 49 -10.71 -2.79 -8.10
CA THR A 49 -10.95 -4.06 -7.38
C THR A 49 -10.47 -5.27 -8.18
N PHE A 50 -10.49 -5.17 -9.51
CA PHE A 50 -9.92 -6.23 -10.37
C PHE A 50 -8.46 -6.49 -10.04
N LYS A 51 -7.70 -5.42 -9.77
CA LYS A 51 -6.29 -5.55 -9.35
C LYS A 51 -6.17 -6.26 -8.01
N LEU A 52 -7.08 -5.94 -7.08
CA LEU A 52 -7.07 -6.56 -5.75
C LEU A 52 -7.42 -8.05 -5.83
N ASP A 53 -8.29 -8.44 -6.75
CA ASP A 53 -8.59 -9.86 -6.97
C ASP A 53 -7.33 -10.63 -7.38
N LYS A 54 -6.49 -10.01 -8.20
CA LYS A 54 -5.21 -10.61 -8.60
C LYS A 54 -4.25 -10.74 -7.44
N ILE A 55 -4.20 -9.74 -6.58
CA ILE A 55 -3.36 -9.78 -5.37
C ILE A 55 -3.82 -10.91 -4.46
N ALA A 56 -5.13 -11.03 -4.24
CA ALA A 56 -5.69 -12.09 -3.39
C ALA A 56 -5.34 -13.47 -3.94
N ALA A 57 -5.49 -13.67 -5.24
CA ALA A 57 -5.15 -14.94 -5.87
C ALA A 57 -3.67 -15.29 -5.72
N TYR A 58 -2.80 -14.29 -5.87
CA TYR A 58 -1.37 -14.47 -5.71
C TYR A 58 -1.00 -14.83 -4.27
N MET A 59 -1.62 -14.19 -3.30
CA MET A 59 -1.38 -14.48 -1.88
C MET A 59 -1.90 -15.86 -1.48
N GLU A 60 -3.00 -16.29 -2.10
CA GLU A 60 -3.52 -17.66 -1.86
C GLU A 60 -2.50 -18.72 -2.25
N LYS A 61 -1.78 -18.49 -3.35
CA LYS A 61 -0.76 -19.43 -3.83
C LYS A 61 0.55 -19.34 -3.07
N ASN A 62 0.73 -18.30 -2.28
CA ASN A 62 1.98 -18.05 -1.57
C ASN A 62 1.70 -17.81 -0.09
N PRO A 63 1.51 -18.89 0.71
CA PRO A 63 1.05 -18.74 2.10
C PRO A 63 1.98 -17.97 3.02
N SER A 64 3.27 -17.89 2.72
CA SER A 64 4.22 -17.11 3.52
C SER A 64 4.24 -15.63 3.17
N LEU A 65 3.52 -15.23 2.12
CA LEU A 65 3.48 -13.85 1.68
C LEU A 65 2.52 -13.03 2.53
N ALA A 66 2.95 -11.82 2.87
CA ALA A 66 2.13 -10.83 3.56
C ALA A 66 2.29 -9.51 2.83
N ILE A 67 1.49 -8.51 3.18
CA ILE A 67 1.62 -7.18 2.57
C ILE A 67 1.51 -6.09 3.63
N ILE A 68 2.24 -5.01 3.40
CA ILE A 68 2.03 -3.74 4.07
C ILE A 68 1.37 -2.82 3.05
N ILE A 69 0.20 -2.31 3.37
CA ILE A 69 -0.59 -1.47 2.46
C ILE A 69 -0.36 -0.03 2.82
N GLU A 70 0.29 0.73 1.93
CA GLU A 70 0.54 2.15 2.14
C GLU A 70 -0.58 2.98 1.54
N GLY A 71 -1.17 3.87 2.34
CA GLY A 71 -2.16 4.82 1.86
C GLY A 71 -1.52 6.17 1.59
N HIS A 72 -1.83 6.75 0.44
CA HIS A 72 -1.25 8.02 0.00
C HIS A 72 -2.34 8.95 -0.52
N CYS A 73 -2.06 10.26 -0.42
CA CYS A 73 -2.95 11.32 -0.89
C CYS A 73 -2.17 12.28 -1.78
N ASP A 74 -2.90 13.11 -2.53
CA ASP A 74 -2.28 14.21 -3.25
C ASP A 74 -1.96 15.36 -2.27
N GLN A 75 -1.31 16.43 -2.77
CA GLN A 75 -0.80 17.48 -1.90
C GLN A 75 -1.86 18.41 -1.30
N ARG A 76 -3.12 18.29 -1.74
CA ARG A 76 -4.18 19.19 -1.29
C ARG A 76 -4.68 18.81 0.09
N GLY A 77 -5.00 19.82 0.90
CA GLY A 77 -5.55 19.63 2.23
C GLY A 77 -4.48 19.65 3.33
N THR A 78 -4.92 19.50 4.57
CA THR A 78 -4.03 19.48 5.72
C THR A 78 -3.31 18.13 5.85
N ASP A 79 -2.17 18.13 6.53
CA ASP A 79 -1.43 16.89 6.80
C ASP A 79 -2.28 15.90 7.58
N GLU A 80 -2.98 16.37 8.60
CA GLU A 80 -3.81 15.55 9.47
C GLU A 80 -4.95 14.91 8.69
N TYR A 81 -5.65 15.69 7.86
CA TYR A 81 -6.74 15.18 7.05
C TYR A 81 -6.25 14.11 6.06
N ASN A 82 -5.13 14.39 5.41
CA ASN A 82 -4.57 13.48 4.41
C ASN A 82 -4.03 12.20 5.02
N ARG A 83 -3.49 12.29 6.24
CA ARG A 83 -3.05 11.08 6.94
C ARG A 83 -4.25 10.18 7.24
N ALA A 84 -5.35 10.78 7.69
CA ALA A 84 -6.58 10.01 7.96
C ALA A 84 -7.16 9.43 6.68
N LEU A 85 -7.17 10.20 5.59
CA LEU A 85 -7.68 9.70 4.30
C LEU A 85 -6.81 8.57 3.76
N GLY A 86 -5.48 8.70 3.86
CA GLY A 86 -4.57 7.64 3.47
C GLY A 86 -4.81 6.37 4.27
N GLU A 87 -5.07 6.49 5.56
CA GLU A 87 -5.40 5.34 6.40
C GLU A 87 -6.70 4.68 5.95
N ARG A 88 -7.73 5.49 5.64
CA ARG A 88 -9.00 4.95 5.14
C ARG A 88 -8.80 4.22 3.80
N ARG A 89 -7.95 4.75 2.92
CA ARG A 89 -7.65 4.09 1.65
C ARG A 89 -6.96 2.76 1.85
N ALA A 90 -5.96 2.71 2.73
CA ALA A 90 -5.27 1.47 3.06
C ALA A 90 -6.23 0.46 3.70
N ASN A 91 -7.09 0.91 4.59
CA ASN A 91 -8.07 0.05 5.24
C ASN A 91 -9.14 -0.46 4.27
N ALA A 92 -9.53 0.34 3.28
CA ALA A 92 -10.46 -0.10 2.24
C ALA A 92 -9.88 -1.28 1.44
N ILE A 93 -8.60 -1.19 1.10
CA ILE A 93 -7.90 -2.28 0.41
C ILE A 93 -7.86 -3.52 1.29
N ARG A 94 -7.49 -3.37 2.56
CA ARG A 94 -7.43 -4.47 3.52
C ARG A 94 -8.79 -5.15 3.68
N ALA A 95 -9.84 -4.35 3.84
CA ALA A 95 -11.19 -4.88 4.00
C ALA A 95 -11.63 -5.67 2.76
N TYR A 96 -11.33 -5.16 1.57
CA TYR A 96 -11.66 -5.87 0.35
C TYR A 96 -10.93 -7.22 0.25
N LEU A 97 -9.63 -7.21 0.54
CA LEU A 97 -8.84 -8.44 0.49
C LEU A 97 -9.33 -9.46 1.52
N THR A 98 -9.81 -8.99 2.68
CA THR A 98 -10.41 -9.88 3.67
C THR A 98 -11.63 -10.61 3.10
N THR A 99 -12.44 -9.93 2.30
CA THR A 99 -13.59 -10.56 1.64
C THR A 99 -13.15 -11.59 0.59
N ARG A 100 -11.90 -11.53 0.16
CA ARG A 100 -11.32 -12.49 -0.79
C ARG A 100 -10.47 -13.54 -0.09
N ASN A 101 -10.70 -13.75 1.22
CA ASN A 101 -10.08 -14.78 2.02
C ASN A 101 -8.59 -14.57 2.33
N VAL A 102 -8.11 -13.33 2.23
CA VAL A 102 -6.77 -13.01 2.73
C VAL A 102 -6.87 -12.80 4.24
N ALA A 103 -6.13 -13.58 5.00
CA ALA A 103 -6.18 -13.50 6.46
C ALA A 103 -5.68 -12.16 6.97
N ASP A 104 -6.37 -11.63 7.97
CA ASP A 104 -6.07 -10.31 8.53
C ASP A 104 -4.63 -10.21 9.03
N LYS A 105 -4.11 -11.29 9.63
CA LYS A 105 -2.74 -11.33 10.16
C LYS A 105 -1.66 -11.22 9.09
N ARG A 106 -2.02 -11.34 7.82
CA ARG A 106 -1.09 -11.23 6.69
C ARG A 106 -1.06 -9.82 6.12
N MET A 107 -1.78 -8.89 6.72
CA MET A 107 -1.91 -7.53 6.19
C MET A 107 -1.69 -6.50 7.29
N ARG A 108 -0.99 -5.44 6.94
CA ARG A 108 -0.82 -4.26 7.78
C ARG A 108 -1.05 -3.01 6.96
N THR A 109 -1.42 -1.94 7.62
CA THR A 109 -1.66 -0.66 6.96
C THR A 109 -0.75 0.40 7.54
N VAL A 110 -0.35 1.34 6.70
CA VAL A 110 0.37 2.54 7.10
C VAL A 110 -0.09 3.69 6.21
N SER A 111 -0.23 4.88 6.77
CA SER A 111 -0.58 6.06 6.00
C SER A 111 0.57 7.04 6.00
N TYR A 112 0.96 7.47 4.81
CA TYR A 112 1.93 8.55 4.63
C TYR A 112 1.25 9.88 4.31
N GLY A 113 -0.09 9.88 4.11
CA GLY A 113 -0.80 11.07 3.72
C GLY A 113 -0.22 11.64 2.43
N LYS A 114 0.24 12.89 2.47
CA LYS A 114 0.86 13.53 1.30
C LYS A 114 2.39 13.57 1.37
N ASP A 115 3.00 12.87 2.35
CA ASP A 115 4.43 12.98 2.64
C ASP A 115 5.33 12.27 1.63
N LYS A 116 4.82 11.29 0.89
CA LYS A 116 5.61 10.52 -0.07
C LYS A 116 4.94 10.53 -1.45
N PRO A 117 4.99 11.66 -2.17
CA PRO A 117 4.34 11.73 -3.47
C PRO A 117 5.04 10.87 -4.51
N ALA A 118 4.24 10.26 -5.40
CA ALA A 118 4.77 9.56 -6.56
C ALA A 118 5.30 10.57 -7.56
N LEU A 119 4.57 11.69 -7.73
CA LEU A 119 4.98 12.79 -8.60
C LEU A 119 4.82 14.10 -7.82
N THR A 120 5.82 14.98 -7.94
CA THR A 120 5.75 16.29 -7.30
C THR A 120 5.17 17.31 -8.26
N GLY A 121 4.61 18.39 -7.69
CA GLY A 121 4.01 19.46 -8.46
C GLY A 121 2.50 19.43 -8.41
N ALA A 122 1.89 20.53 -8.87
CA ALA A 122 0.44 20.69 -8.87
C ALA A 122 -0.16 20.23 -10.20
N GLY A 123 -1.47 20.00 -10.19
CA GLY A 123 -2.23 19.64 -11.36
C GLY A 123 -2.79 18.22 -11.27
N GLU A 124 -3.91 17.99 -11.95
CA GLU A 124 -4.62 16.72 -11.85
C GLU A 124 -3.79 15.52 -12.30
N THR A 125 -2.93 15.71 -13.30
CA THR A 125 -2.08 14.61 -13.78
C THR A 125 -1.17 14.09 -12.66
N ASN A 126 -0.55 15.00 -11.89
CA ASN A 126 0.31 14.61 -10.79
C ASN A 126 -0.51 14.12 -9.59
N TRP A 127 -1.58 14.81 -9.26
CA TRP A 127 -2.43 14.46 -8.12
C TRP A 127 -3.04 13.07 -8.26
N ARG A 128 -3.46 12.72 -9.47
CA ARG A 128 -4.03 11.39 -9.75
C ARG A 128 -3.06 10.27 -9.42
N GLN A 129 -1.79 10.47 -9.72
CA GLN A 129 -0.76 9.47 -9.43
C GLN A 129 -0.46 9.36 -7.93
N ASN A 130 -0.77 10.41 -7.17
CA ASN A 130 -0.50 10.43 -5.73
C ASN A 130 -1.64 9.85 -4.90
N ARG A 131 -2.87 9.83 -5.44
CA ARG A 131 -4.03 9.25 -4.74
C ARG A 131 -4.01 7.73 -4.91
N ARG A 132 -3.29 7.06 -4.02
CA ARG A 132 -3.04 5.64 -4.25
C ARG A 132 -2.89 4.83 -2.97
N GLY A 133 -3.11 3.53 -3.10
CA GLY A 133 -2.74 2.53 -2.12
C GLY A 133 -1.68 1.63 -2.72
N VAL A 134 -0.59 1.41 -2.00
CA VAL A 134 0.56 0.66 -2.52
C VAL A 134 0.76 -0.58 -1.66
N PRO A 135 0.50 -1.78 -2.20
CA PRO A 135 0.82 -3.01 -1.48
C PRO A 135 2.30 -3.31 -1.59
N ILE A 136 2.95 -3.48 -0.45
CA ILE A 136 4.36 -3.84 -0.37
C ILE A 136 4.44 -5.31 0.02
N PRO A 137 4.93 -6.19 -0.86
CA PRO A 137 5.02 -7.61 -0.53
C PRO A 137 6.08 -7.88 0.52
N MET A 138 5.71 -8.68 1.52
CA MET A 138 6.57 -9.05 2.63
C MET A 138 6.55 -10.57 2.78
N VAL A 139 7.57 -11.13 3.37
CA VAL A 139 7.61 -12.56 3.70
C VAL A 139 7.55 -12.69 5.23
N MET A 140 6.58 -13.47 5.69
CA MET A 140 6.45 -13.79 7.11
C MET A 140 7.46 -14.88 7.48
N PRO A 141 8.04 -14.81 8.70
CA PRO A 141 8.96 -15.86 9.13
C PRO A 141 8.23 -17.21 9.27
N ASN A 142 8.95 -18.29 9.03
CA ASN A 142 8.42 -19.62 9.28
C ASN A 142 8.26 -19.86 10.77
N ARG A 143 7.14 -20.42 11.14
CA ARG A 143 6.85 -20.76 12.53
C ARG A 143 6.36 -22.20 12.65
#